data_1f5193facc18275e75513961bcda696c
#
_entry.id   1f5193facc18275e75513961bcda696c
#
_cell.length_a   1.000
_cell.length_b   1.000
_cell.length_c   1.000
_cell.angle_alpha   90.00
_cell.angle_beta   90.00
_cell.angle_gamma   90.00
#
_symmetry.space_group_name_H-M   'P 1'
#
loop_
_entity.id
_entity.type
_entity.pdbx_description
1 polymer ?
#
loop_
_entity_poly.entity_id
_entity_poly.type
_entity_poly.pdbx_seq_one_letter_code
_entity_poly.pdbx_strand_id
1 'polypeptide(L)'
;MALLEICCYSTECAVIAQQNGADRIELCAAPLEGGLTPSYGVLRATRQRVTIPIHPIIRPRGGDFCYTDGEFAAMLEDVRQVRSLGYPGVVIGVLNPEGQVDIPRMRQIMVAAGPLAVTFHRAFDMCANPLQAADALAELGVARILTSGQQPSAEKGISLIRELIARNDTPTIMAGAGVRASNLSLFLEAGVKEVHSSAGQWLPSDMRYRNPGLSMSTDPEADEYSRYAVDGAAVAAMKAIITQYE
;
A
#
# COMPACT_ATOMS: atom_id res chain seq x y z
N MET A 1 -0.59 10.53 18.09
CA MET A 1 -0.96 11.01 16.71
C MET A 1 -1.06 9.82 15.78
N ALA A 2 -2.15 9.64 15.03
CA ALA A 2 -2.26 8.63 13.99
C ALA A 2 -1.39 9.03 12.78
N LEU A 3 -0.76 8.05 12.12
CA LEU A 3 0.09 8.25 10.94
C LEU A 3 -0.77 8.19 9.67
N LEU A 4 -0.57 9.15 8.76
CA LEU A 4 -1.18 9.17 7.44
C LEU A 4 -0.21 8.66 6.38
N GLU A 5 -0.49 7.49 5.80
CA GLU A 5 0.21 6.95 4.65
C GLU A 5 -0.58 7.22 3.37
N ILE A 6 0.10 7.73 2.34
CA ILE A 6 -0.51 7.98 1.02
C ILE A 6 0.10 7.04 -0.03
N CYS A 7 -0.77 6.32 -0.74
CA CYS A 7 -0.40 5.50 -1.88
C CYS A 7 -0.15 6.39 -3.11
N CYS A 8 1.06 6.31 -3.65
CA CYS A 8 1.53 7.16 -4.74
C CYS A 8 2.00 6.32 -5.92
N TYR A 9 1.58 6.66 -7.13
CA TYR A 9 1.90 5.93 -8.36
C TYR A 9 2.91 6.64 -9.27
N SER A 10 3.52 7.70 -8.76
CA SER A 10 4.61 8.43 -9.43
C SER A 10 5.43 9.22 -8.42
N THR A 11 6.59 9.68 -8.85
CA THR A 11 7.43 10.60 -8.07
C THR A 11 6.70 11.92 -7.77
N GLU A 12 5.96 12.44 -8.73
CA GLU A 12 5.16 13.68 -8.57
C GLU A 12 4.07 13.50 -7.51
N CYS A 13 3.36 12.37 -7.53
CA CYS A 13 2.38 12.02 -6.49
C CYS A 13 3.01 12.00 -5.09
N ALA A 14 4.18 11.40 -4.95
CA ALA A 14 4.89 11.32 -3.67
C ALA A 14 5.34 12.71 -3.17
N VAL A 15 5.79 13.59 -4.07
CA VAL A 15 6.15 14.97 -3.74
C VAL A 15 4.90 15.76 -3.29
N ILE A 16 3.79 15.65 -4.02
CA ILE A 16 2.52 16.31 -3.64
C ILE A 16 2.04 15.82 -2.27
N ALA A 17 2.06 14.50 -2.03
CA ALA A 17 1.64 13.94 -0.76
C ALA A 17 2.49 14.47 0.41
N GLN A 18 3.83 14.47 0.27
CA GLN A 18 4.74 15.03 1.27
C GLN A 18 4.44 16.51 1.55
N GLN A 19 4.28 17.32 0.51
CA GLN A 19 4.04 18.76 0.64
C GLN A 19 2.70 19.09 1.34
N ASN A 20 1.76 18.15 1.35
CA ASN A 20 0.45 18.31 1.95
C ASN A 20 0.26 17.52 3.26
N GLY A 21 1.35 17.04 3.86
CA GLY A 21 1.34 16.54 5.23
C GLY A 21 1.20 15.02 5.38
N ALA A 22 1.46 14.23 4.33
CA ALA A 22 1.63 12.79 4.49
C ALA A 22 2.82 12.49 5.41
N ASP A 23 2.67 11.50 6.29
CA ASP A 23 3.75 11.06 7.19
C ASP A 23 4.59 9.95 6.57
N ARG A 24 4.01 9.16 5.66
CA ARG A 24 4.66 8.08 4.92
C ARG A 24 4.06 7.94 3.53
N ILE A 25 4.84 7.42 2.61
CA ILE A 25 4.43 7.09 1.25
C ILE A 25 4.49 5.58 1.05
N GLU A 26 3.44 4.98 0.50
CA GLU A 26 3.55 3.73 -0.23
C GLU A 26 3.79 4.07 -1.69
N LEU A 27 4.91 3.59 -2.28
CA LEU A 27 5.24 3.86 -3.67
C LEU A 27 4.92 2.66 -4.56
N CYS A 28 4.05 2.88 -5.54
CA CYS A 28 3.50 1.86 -6.42
C CYS A 28 3.65 2.25 -7.90
N ALA A 29 3.40 1.28 -8.78
CA ALA A 29 3.04 1.45 -10.18
C ALA A 29 1.65 0.87 -10.43
N ALA A 30 1.09 1.06 -11.62
CA ALA A 30 -0.14 0.42 -12.10
C ALA A 30 -1.35 0.56 -11.14
N PRO A 31 -1.97 1.76 -11.07
CA PRO A 31 -3.09 2.03 -10.16
C PRO A 31 -4.31 1.13 -10.41
N LEU A 32 -4.58 0.74 -11.65
CA LEU A 32 -5.70 -0.14 -12.01
C LEU A 32 -5.51 -1.59 -11.52
N GLU A 33 -4.24 -2.01 -11.30
CA GLU A 33 -3.90 -3.33 -10.76
C GLU A 33 -3.88 -3.36 -9.21
N GLY A 34 -4.17 -2.23 -8.58
CA GLY A 34 -4.09 -2.11 -7.12
C GLY A 34 -2.67 -1.98 -6.58
N GLY A 35 -1.71 -1.61 -7.42
CA GLY A 35 -0.32 -1.41 -7.08
C GLY A 35 0.58 -2.58 -7.47
N LEU A 36 1.61 -2.28 -8.25
CA LEU A 36 2.70 -3.19 -8.64
C LEU A 36 4.05 -2.56 -8.28
N THR A 37 5.12 -3.36 -8.33
CA THR A 37 6.49 -2.90 -8.08
C THR A 37 6.85 -1.73 -9.02
N PRO A 38 7.29 -0.58 -8.46
CA PRO A 38 7.76 0.55 -9.27
C PRO A 38 9.04 0.20 -10.04
N SER A 39 9.22 0.80 -11.21
CA SER A 39 10.48 0.66 -11.94
C SER A 39 11.67 1.22 -11.14
N TYR A 40 12.87 0.71 -11.41
CA TYR A 40 14.11 1.21 -10.82
C TYR A 40 14.29 2.73 -10.99
N GLY A 41 13.91 3.26 -12.17
CA GLY A 41 13.98 4.70 -12.43
C GLY A 41 13.08 5.51 -11.51
N VAL A 42 11.84 5.07 -11.30
CA VAL A 42 10.89 5.69 -10.35
C VAL A 42 11.43 5.59 -8.92
N LEU A 43 11.95 4.43 -8.51
CA LEU A 43 12.56 4.26 -7.19
C LEU A 43 13.69 5.30 -6.98
N ARG A 44 14.66 5.37 -7.89
CA ARG A 44 15.77 6.33 -7.76
C ARG A 44 15.31 7.79 -7.73
N ALA A 45 14.44 8.17 -8.64
CA ALA A 45 13.96 9.56 -8.75
C ALA A 45 13.18 9.98 -7.50
N THR A 46 12.32 9.11 -6.97
CA THR A 46 11.52 9.41 -5.79
C THR A 46 12.39 9.52 -4.54
N ARG A 47 13.37 8.61 -4.37
CA ARG A 47 14.29 8.64 -3.23
C ARG A 47 15.12 9.93 -3.13
N GLN A 48 15.36 10.60 -4.27
CA GLN A 48 16.12 11.86 -4.32
C GLN A 48 15.25 13.09 -4.01
N ARG A 49 13.92 13.01 -4.16
CA ARG A 49 13.01 14.17 -4.07
C ARG A 49 12.12 14.19 -2.84
N VAL A 50 11.96 13.05 -2.18
CA VAL A 50 11.09 12.88 -1.02
C VAL A 50 11.92 12.51 0.19
N THR A 51 11.68 13.21 1.30
CA THR A 51 12.46 13.08 2.55
C THR A 51 11.72 12.29 3.64
N ILE A 52 10.40 12.22 3.59
CA ILE A 52 9.62 11.38 4.50
C ILE A 52 9.81 9.90 4.17
N PRO A 53 9.52 8.97 5.09
CA PRO A 53 9.62 7.54 4.84
C PRO A 53 8.82 7.10 3.61
N ILE A 54 9.44 6.28 2.76
CA ILE A 54 8.80 5.68 1.59
C ILE A 54 8.95 4.18 1.69
N HIS A 55 7.86 3.45 1.54
CA HIS A 55 7.81 1.99 1.48
C HIS A 55 7.33 1.55 0.09
N PRO A 56 8.23 1.15 -0.82
CA PRO A 56 7.83 0.61 -2.12
C PRO A 56 7.08 -0.72 -1.97
N ILE A 57 6.03 -0.91 -2.80
CA ILE A 57 5.39 -2.21 -2.92
C ILE A 57 6.24 -3.16 -3.75
N ILE A 58 6.30 -4.42 -3.33
CA ILE A 58 6.89 -5.52 -4.06
C ILE A 58 5.77 -6.49 -4.45
N ARG A 59 5.28 -6.34 -5.67
CA ARG A 59 4.21 -7.14 -6.24
C ARG A 59 4.44 -7.24 -7.75
N PRO A 60 4.82 -8.43 -8.28
CA PRO A 60 5.29 -8.58 -9.65
C PRO A 60 4.17 -8.51 -10.69
N ARG A 61 2.92 -8.79 -10.29
CA ARG A 61 1.74 -8.82 -11.16
C ARG A 61 0.46 -8.50 -10.39
N GLY A 62 -0.59 -8.19 -11.13
CA GLY A 62 -1.97 -8.16 -10.63
C GLY A 62 -2.53 -9.54 -10.29
N GLY A 63 -3.80 -9.60 -9.93
CA GLY A 63 -4.48 -10.83 -9.52
C GLY A 63 -4.15 -11.25 -8.09
N ASP A 64 -4.09 -12.56 -7.86
CA ASP A 64 -3.88 -13.16 -6.54
C ASP A 64 -2.45 -12.96 -5.98
N PHE A 65 -2.19 -13.57 -4.83
CA PHE A 65 -0.93 -13.44 -4.09
C PHE A 65 -0.20 -14.79 -3.92
N CYS A 66 -0.60 -15.80 -4.70
CA CYS A 66 0.05 -17.10 -4.78
C CYS A 66 0.98 -17.12 -6.00
N TYR A 67 2.26 -16.84 -5.78
CA TYR A 67 3.23 -16.63 -6.84
C TYR A 67 3.94 -17.91 -7.26
N THR A 68 4.36 -17.98 -8.52
CA THR A 68 5.28 -19.02 -9.01
C THR A 68 6.68 -18.82 -8.41
N ASP A 69 7.55 -19.84 -8.54
CA ASP A 69 8.94 -19.72 -8.07
C ASP A 69 9.71 -18.63 -8.81
N GLY A 70 9.44 -18.44 -10.10
CA GLY A 70 10.06 -17.36 -10.89
C GLY A 70 9.62 -15.96 -10.46
N GLU A 71 8.32 -15.77 -10.21
CA GLU A 71 7.78 -14.50 -9.67
C GLU A 71 8.37 -14.22 -8.28
N PHE A 72 8.42 -15.23 -7.43
CA PHE A 72 8.99 -15.09 -6.09
C PHE A 72 10.48 -14.78 -6.11
N ALA A 73 11.25 -15.38 -7.01
CA ALA A 73 12.66 -15.05 -7.19
C ALA A 73 12.84 -13.56 -7.59
N ALA A 74 12.01 -13.06 -8.51
CA ALA A 74 12.02 -11.64 -8.88
C ALA A 74 11.68 -10.75 -7.68
N MET A 75 10.67 -11.12 -6.87
CA MET A 75 10.33 -10.37 -5.65
C MET A 75 11.51 -10.26 -4.68
N LEU A 76 12.27 -11.33 -4.48
CA LEU A 76 13.46 -11.28 -3.62
C LEU A 76 14.54 -10.32 -4.14
N GLU A 77 14.76 -10.28 -5.46
CA GLU A 77 15.69 -9.31 -6.08
C GLU A 77 15.19 -7.87 -5.91
N ASP A 78 13.89 -7.62 -6.09
CA ASP A 78 13.28 -6.31 -5.88
C ASP A 78 13.44 -5.84 -4.42
N VAL A 79 13.24 -6.73 -3.43
CA VAL A 79 13.48 -6.42 -2.00
C VAL A 79 14.94 -6.01 -1.76
N ARG A 80 15.90 -6.77 -2.31
CA ARG A 80 17.33 -6.45 -2.20
C ARG A 80 17.66 -5.11 -2.86
N GLN A 81 17.06 -4.84 -4.02
CA GLN A 81 17.22 -3.59 -4.75
C GLN A 81 16.70 -2.40 -3.94
N VAL A 82 15.49 -2.49 -3.38
CA VAL A 82 14.90 -1.46 -2.52
C VAL A 82 15.76 -1.21 -1.29
N ARG A 83 16.25 -2.27 -0.66
CA ARG A 83 17.19 -2.16 0.47
C ARG A 83 18.48 -1.46 0.07
N SER A 84 19.07 -1.79 -1.09
CA SER A 84 20.32 -1.18 -1.58
C SER A 84 20.17 0.31 -1.88
N LEU A 85 18.98 0.76 -2.25
CA LEU A 85 18.63 2.16 -2.46
C LEU A 85 18.42 2.96 -1.17
N GLY A 86 18.50 2.30 0.01
CA GLY A 86 18.37 2.95 1.31
C GLY A 86 16.94 3.33 1.68
N TYR A 87 15.94 2.62 1.20
CA TYR A 87 14.57 2.75 1.66
C TYR A 87 14.41 2.21 3.09
N PRO A 88 13.53 2.79 3.92
CA PRO A 88 13.34 2.34 5.30
C PRO A 88 12.39 1.15 5.46
N GLY A 89 11.64 0.79 4.42
CA GLY A 89 10.69 -0.31 4.47
C GLY A 89 10.22 -0.77 3.09
N VAL A 90 9.45 -1.86 3.09
CA VAL A 90 8.81 -2.45 1.91
C VAL A 90 7.39 -2.89 2.24
N VAL A 91 6.54 -2.94 1.21
CA VAL A 91 5.17 -3.47 1.31
C VAL A 91 5.07 -4.73 0.45
N ILE A 92 4.62 -5.83 1.02
CA ILE A 92 4.64 -7.14 0.38
C ILE A 92 3.55 -8.05 0.95
N GLY A 93 3.21 -9.14 0.27
CA GLY A 93 2.31 -10.17 0.78
C GLY A 93 2.33 -11.40 -0.10
N VAL A 94 2.48 -12.58 0.51
CA VAL A 94 2.51 -13.87 -0.19
C VAL A 94 1.57 -14.82 0.53
N LEU A 95 0.68 -15.45 -0.23
CA LEU A 95 -0.21 -16.49 0.24
C LEU A 95 0.12 -17.82 -0.45
N ASN A 96 -0.21 -18.91 0.22
CA ASN A 96 -0.20 -20.27 -0.35
C ASN A 96 -1.54 -20.58 -1.05
N PRO A 97 -1.68 -21.70 -1.78
CA PRO A 97 -2.92 -22.08 -2.46
C PRO A 97 -4.14 -22.20 -1.53
N GLU A 98 -3.93 -22.46 -0.24
CA GLU A 98 -4.98 -22.57 0.78
C GLU A 98 -5.40 -21.21 1.35
N GLY A 99 -4.85 -20.11 0.83
CA GLY A 99 -5.11 -18.76 1.31
C GLY A 99 -4.50 -18.47 2.68
N GLN A 100 -3.47 -19.19 3.08
CA GLN A 100 -2.71 -18.91 4.29
C GLN A 100 -1.47 -18.08 3.96
N VAL A 101 -0.92 -17.37 4.95
CA VAL A 101 0.39 -16.72 4.81
C VAL A 101 1.44 -17.78 4.45
N ASP A 102 2.15 -17.59 3.35
CA ASP A 102 3.26 -18.47 2.95
C ASP A 102 4.48 -18.21 3.86
N ILE A 103 4.47 -18.85 5.03
CA ILE A 103 5.51 -18.65 6.06
C ILE A 103 6.92 -18.95 5.53
N PRO A 104 7.19 -20.04 4.78
CA PRO A 104 8.52 -20.30 4.24
C PRO A 104 9.02 -19.17 3.33
N ARG A 105 8.17 -18.64 2.44
CA ARG A 105 8.53 -17.53 1.55
C ARG A 105 8.65 -16.21 2.29
N MET A 106 7.73 -15.91 3.21
CA MET A 106 7.81 -14.72 4.03
C MET A 106 9.09 -14.69 4.89
N ARG A 107 9.55 -15.81 5.43
CA ARG A 107 10.86 -15.88 6.13
C ARG A 107 12.02 -15.49 5.22
N GLN A 108 12.03 -15.92 3.96
CA GLN A 108 13.06 -15.54 2.99
C GLN A 108 13.00 -14.02 2.71
N ILE A 109 11.79 -13.47 2.59
CA ILE A 109 11.57 -12.03 2.43
C ILE A 109 12.12 -11.27 3.65
N MET A 110 11.80 -11.69 4.87
CA MET A 110 12.30 -11.04 6.09
C MET A 110 13.83 -11.05 6.16
N VAL A 111 14.47 -12.15 5.76
CA VAL A 111 15.94 -12.22 5.65
C VAL A 111 16.47 -11.24 4.59
N ALA A 112 15.86 -11.19 3.41
CA ALA A 112 16.27 -10.27 2.33
C ALA A 112 16.06 -8.81 2.71
N ALA A 113 14.95 -8.48 3.36
CA ALA A 113 14.63 -7.15 3.88
C ALA A 113 15.61 -6.70 4.97
N GLY A 114 16.05 -7.61 5.83
CA GLY A 114 16.97 -7.30 6.92
C GLY A 114 16.39 -6.23 7.87
N PRO A 115 16.95 -5.01 7.93
CA PRO A 115 16.49 -3.97 8.85
C PRO A 115 15.24 -3.20 8.35
N LEU A 116 14.74 -3.48 7.14
CA LEU A 116 13.60 -2.77 6.59
C LEU A 116 12.33 -3.10 7.36
N ALA A 117 11.48 -2.10 7.62
CA ALA A 117 10.15 -2.33 8.12
C ALA A 117 9.30 -3.01 7.03
N VAL A 118 8.77 -4.19 7.33
CA VAL A 118 7.91 -4.93 6.38
C VAL A 118 6.45 -4.67 6.72
N THR A 119 5.69 -4.21 5.72
CA THR A 119 4.22 -4.11 5.76
C THR A 119 3.64 -5.27 4.98
N PHE A 120 2.75 -6.05 5.59
CA PHE A 120 1.95 -7.03 4.86
C PHE A 120 0.73 -6.33 4.29
N HIS A 121 0.63 -6.28 2.96
CA HIS A 121 -0.42 -5.54 2.26
C HIS A 121 -1.77 -6.27 2.26
N ARG A 122 -2.71 -5.82 1.41
CA ARG A 122 -4.07 -6.35 1.33
C ARG A 122 -4.20 -7.81 0.86
N ALA A 123 -3.11 -8.55 0.64
CA ALA A 123 -3.13 -10.01 0.64
C ALA A 123 -3.76 -10.56 1.92
N PHE A 124 -3.65 -9.81 3.04
CA PHE A 124 -4.32 -10.13 4.29
C PHE A 124 -5.85 -10.19 4.13
N ASP A 125 -6.43 -9.34 3.29
CA ASP A 125 -7.87 -9.35 3.04
C ASP A 125 -8.35 -10.56 2.23
N MET A 126 -7.41 -11.29 1.60
CA MET A 126 -7.67 -12.51 0.82
C MET A 126 -7.29 -13.79 1.58
N CYS A 127 -6.82 -13.69 2.81
CA CYS A 127 -6.46 -14.88 3.59
C CYS A 127 -7.71 -15.60 4.13
N ALA A 128 -7.61 -16.93 4.26
CA ALA A 128 -8.71 -17.78 4.72
C ALA A 128 -9.09 -17.56 6.18
N ASN A 129 -8.11 -17.23 7.04
CA ASN A 129 -8.34 -16.96 8.46
C ASN A 129 -7.49 -15.76 8.90
N PRO A 130 -8.10 -14.57 9.10
CA PRO A 130 -7.38 -13.35 9.42
C PRO A 130 -6.71 -13.37 10.80
N LEU A 131 -7.27 -14.06 11.78
CA LEU A 131 -6.68 -14.13 13.12
C LEU A 131 -5.42 -14.99 13.12
N GLN A 132 -5.45 -16.15 12.46
CA GLN A 132 -4.26 -17.00 12.29
C GLN A 132 -3.19 -16.30 11.44
N ALA A 133 -3.61 -15.56 10.40
CA ALA A 133 -2.69 -14.78 9.58
C ALA A 133 -1.99 -13.69 10.41
N ALA A 134 -2.72 -12.99 11.28
CA ALA A 134 -2.17 -11.98 12.17
C ALA A 134 -1.14 -12.58 13.14
N ASP A 135 -1.42 -13.74 13.74
CA ASP A 135 -0.50 -14.45 14.62
C ASP A 135 0.79 -14.85 13.87
N ALA A 136 0.65 -15.46 12.70
CA ALA A 136 1.79 -15.85 11.87
C ALA A 136 2.67 -14.64 11.45
N LEU A 137 2.05 -13.50 11.13
CA LEU A 137 2.76 -12.28 10.77
C LEU A 137 3.46 -11.64 11.98
N ALA A 138 2.87 -11.74 13.18
CA ALA A 138 3.51 -11.32 14.43
C ALA A 138 4.76 -12.17 14.73
N GLU A 139 4.65 -13.50 14.64
CA GLU A 139 5.78 -14.42 14.82
C GLU A 139 6.92 -14.18 13.82
N LEU A 140 6.58 -13.75 12.60
CA LEU A 140 7.56 -13.38 11.58
C LEU A 140 8.23 -12.03 11.82
N GLY A 141 7.74 -11.22 12.76
CA GLY A 141 8.26 -9.88 13.03
C GLY A 141 7.85 -8.84 11.97
N VAL A 142 6.73 -9.04 11.28
CA VAL A 142 6.15 -8.05 10.36
C VAL A 142 5.74 -6.81 11.15
N ALA A 143 6.10 -5.62 10.65
CA ALA A 143 5.89 -4.38 11.38
C ALA A 143 4.43 -3.92 11.39
N ARG A 144 3.69 -4.15 10.28
CA ARG A 144 2.30 -3.72 10.13
C ARG A 144 1.51 -4.58 9.15
N ILE A 145 0.19 -4.52 9.29
CA ILE A 145 -0.78 -5.15 8.39
C ILE A 145 -1.67 -4.06 7.83
N LEU A 146 -1.69 -3.91 6.49
CA LEU A 146 -2.66 -3.09 5.77
C LEU A 146 -3.89 -3.93 5.46
N THR A 147 -5.05 -3.50 5.94
CA THR A 147 -6.30 -4.26 5.77
C THR A 147 -7.52 -3.37 5.61
N SER A 148 -8.51 -3.88 4.89
CA SER A 148 -9.89 -3.38 4.87
C SER A 148 -10.82 -4.18 5.79
N GLY A 149 -10.26 -5.04 6.66
CA GLY A 149 -11.06 -5.94 7.49
C GLY A 149 -11.77 -7.02 6.69
N GLN A 150 -11.12 -7.52 5.60
CA GLN A 150 -11.67 -8.51 4.67
C GLN A 150 -13.01 -8.09 4.01
N GLN A 151 -13.24 -6.79 3.89
CA GLN A 151 -14.43 -6.23 3.26
C GLN A 151 -14.06 -5.34 2.06
N PRO A 152 -15.01 -5.01 1.19
CA PRO A 152 -14.75 -4.10 0.06
C PRO A 152 -14.21 -2.73 0.46
N SER A 153 -14.48 -2.28 1.70
CA SER A 153 -13.90 -1.06 2.27
C SER A 153 -13.58 -1.23 3.75
N ALA A 154 -12.61 -0.49 4.26
CA ALA A 154 -12.24 -0.50 5.68
C ALA A 154 -13.41 -0.08 6.60
N GLU A 155 -14.29 0.80 6.12
CA GLU A 155 -15.51 1.19 6.84
C GLU A 155 -16.43 -0.01 7.09
N LYS A 156 -16.66 -0.85 6.06
CA LYS A 156 -17.44 -2.08 6.20
C LYS A 156 -16.73 -3.14 7.05
N GLY A 157 -15.41 -3.14 7.05
CA GLY A 157 -14.58 -4.09 7.80
C GLY A 157 -14.19 -3.62 9.20
N ILE A 158 -14.76 -2.54 9.70
CA ILE A 158 -14.37 -1.92 10.97
C ILE A 158 -14.44 -2.88 12.17
N SER A 159 -15.34 -3.87 12.16
CA SER A 159 -15.48 -4.84 13.22
C SER A 159 -14.25 -5.73 13.36
N LEU A 160 -13.74 -6.28 12.24
CA LEU A 160 -12.50 -7.07 12.26
C LEU A 160 -11.28 -6.20 12.56
N ILE A 161 -11.25 -4.96 12.06
CA ILE A 161 -10.17 -4.01 12.37
C ILE A 161 -10.09 -3.76 13.87
N ARG A 162 -11.23 -3.53 14.56
CA ARG A 162 -11.28 -3.38 16.03
C ARG A 162 -10.82 -4.64 16.76
N GLU A 163 -11.25 -5.81 16.31
CA GLU A 163 -10.84 -7.08 16.88
C GLU A 163 -9.32 -7.28 16.77
N LEU A 164 -8.73 -6.99 15.62
CA LEU A 164 -7.28 -7.08 15.43
C LEU A 164 -6.52 -6.10 16.32
N ILE A 165 -6.99 -4.85 16.45
CA ILE A 165 -6.38 -3.83 17.32
C ILE A 165 -6.44 -4.22 18.81
N ALA A 166 -7.51 -4.88 19.23
CA ALA A 166 -7.68 -5.31 20.61
C ALA A 166 -6.73 -6.43 21.04
N ARG A 167 -6.03 -7.08 20.09
CA ARG A 167 -5.04 -8.13 20.36
C ARG A 167 -3.70 -7.49 20.70
N ASN A 168 -3.07 -7.90 21.80
CA ASN A 168 -1.86 -7.27 22.33
C ASN A 168 -0.57 -7.58 21.52
N ASP A 169 -0.55 -8.69 20.77
CA ASP A 169 0.65 -9.23 20.11
C ASP A 169 0.52 -9.22 18.58
N THR A 170 -0.26 -8.32 18.01
CA THR A 170 -0.39 -8.16 16.55
C THR A 170 0.55 -7.07 16.02
N PRO A 171 1.01 -7.17 14.76
CA PRO A 171 1.61 -6.04 14.06
C PRO A 171 0.69 -4.80 14.08
N THR A 172 1.24 -3.61 13.90
CA THR A 172 0.40 -2.39 13.79
C THR A 172 -0.66 -2.56 12.70
N ILE A 173 -1.92 -2.38 13.05
CA ILE A 173 -3.02 -2.45 12.10
C ILE A 173 -3.18 -1.10 11.43
N MET A 174 -3.03 -1.08 10.11
CA MET A 174 -3.23 0.08 9.25
C MET A 174 -4.50 -0.11 8.43
N ALA A 175 -5.50 0.77 8.65
CA ALA A 175 -6.76 0.71 7.91
C ALA A 175 -6.59 1.30 6.50
N GLY A 176 -7.00 0.56 5.48
CA GLY A 176 -6.96 1.00 4.08
C GLY A 176 -8.11 0.44 3.25
N ALA A 177 -8.24 0.92 2.04
CA ALA A 177 -9.38 0.79 1.13
C ALA A 177 -10.58 1.68 1.48
N GLY A 178 -10.69 2.76 0.74
CA GLY A 178 -11.79 3.72 0.86
C GLY A 178 -11.70 4.68 2.05
N VAL A 179 -10.52 4.80 2.69
CA VAL A 179 -10.29 5.82 3.72
C VAL A 179 -10.21 7.20 3.06
N ARG A 180 -11.03 8.14 3.56
CA ARG A 180 -11.17 9.52 3.07
C ARG A 180 -11.39 10.45 4.27
N ALA A 181 -11.25 11.75 4.06
CA ALA A 181 -11.55 12.74 5.10
C ALA A 181 -12.98 12.58 5.69
N SER A 182 -13.95 12.19 4.86
CA SER A 182 -15.36 12.03 5.28
C SER A 182 -15.63 10.89 6.26
N ASN A 183 -14.77 9.87 6.33
CA ASN A 183 -14.94 8.72 7.22
C ASN A 183 -13.75 8.48 8.16
N LEU A 184 -12.77 9.39 8.16
CA LEU A 184 -11.52 9.22 8.92
C LEU A 184 -11.76 9.12 10.43
N SER A 185 -12.69 9.91 10.96
CA SER A 185 -13.03 9.89 12.39
C SER A 185 -13.46 8.51 12.90
N LEU A 186 -14.16 7.73 12.07
CA LEU A 186 -14.55 6.35 12.40
C LEU A 186 -13.35 5.48 12.77
N PHE A 187 -12.25 5.60 12.03
CA PHE A 187 -11.04 4.81 12.26
C PHE A 187 -10.26 5.32 13.48
N LEU A 188 -10.18 6.62 13.66
CA LEU A 188 -9.55 7.23 14.83
C LEU A 188 -10.28 6.84 16.14
N GLU A 189 -11.61 6.89 16.14
CA GLU A 189 -12.47 6.41 17.25
C GLU A 189 -12.32 4.91 17.52
N ALA A 190 -12.05 4.13 16.48
CA ALA A 190 -11.76 2.70 16.62
C ALA A 190 -10.35 2.41 17.18
N GLY A 191 -9.51 3.43 17.39
CA GLY A 191 -8.16 3.29 17.92
C GLY A 191 -7.10 2.96 16.87
N VAL A 192 -7.41 3.10 15.58
CA VAL A 192 -6.44 2.90 14.49
C VAL A 192 -5.30 3.91 14.63
N LYS A 193 -4.05 3.43 14.60
CA LYS A 193 -2.84 4.25 14.73
C LYS A 193 -2.20 4.60 13.39
N GLU A 194 -2.53 3.89 12.33
CA GLU A 194 -2.04 4.16 10.98
C GLU A 194 -3.19 4.03 9.98
N VAL A 195 -3.36 5.02 9.11
CA VAL A 195 -4.37 5.03 8.06
C VAL A 195 -3.72 5.16 6.70
N HIS A 196 -4.25 4.43 5.73
CA HIS A 196 -3.77 4.39 4.36
C HIS A 196 -4.85 4.91 3.41
N SER A 197 -4.50 5.84 2.57
CA SER A 197 -5.39 6.39 1.55
C SER A 197 -4.66 6.58 0.23
N SER A 198 -5.37 6.42 -0.87
CA SER A 198 -4.86 6.84 -2.18
C SER A 198 -4.94 8.35 -2.37
N ALA A 199 -5.87 9.03 -1.70
CA ALA A 199 -6.17 10.45 -1.91
C ALA A 199 -6.15 10.85 -3.39
N GLY A 200 -6.61 9.96 -4.26
CA GLY A 200 -6.34 10.00 -5.69
C GLY A 200 -7.49 10.58 -6.49
N GLN A 201 -7.12 11.11 -7.64
CA GLN A 201 -8.02 11.62 -8.66
C GLN A 201 -7.48 11.30 -10.05
N TRP A 202 -8.37 11.24 -11.03
CA TRP A 202 -8.00 11.16 -12.44
C TRP A 202 -7.98 12.56 -13.04
N LEU A 203 -6.88 12.91 -13.68
CA LEU A 203 -6.69 14.18 -14.36
C LEU A 203 -6.60 13.95 -15.88
N PRO A 204 -7.11 14.87 -16.69
CA PRO A 204 -6.94 14.79 -18.13
C PRO A 204 -5.46 14.87 -18.52
N SER A 205 -5.09 14.15 -19.58
CA SER A 205 -3.77 14.24 -20.18
C SER A 205 -3.55 15.59 -20.84
N ASP A 206 -2.33 16.12 -20.77
CA ASP A 206 -1.92 17.32 -21.52
C ASP A 206 -1.75 17.06 -23.04
N MET A 207 -1.85 15.80 -23.46
CA MET A 207 -1.74 15.42 -24.87
C MET A 207 -2.92 15.98 -25.68
N ARG A 208 -2.65 16.82 -26.63
CA ARG A 208 -3.67 17.51 -27.46
C ARG A 208 -4.20 16.63 -28.60
N TYR A 209 -3.31 15.86 -29.22
CA TYR A 209 -3.72 14.91 -30.24
C TYR A 209 -4.46 13.72 -29.59
N ARG A 210 -5.54 13.29 -30.19
CA ARG A 210 -6.34 12.14 -29.77
C ARG A 210 -6.48 11.17 -30.94
N ASN A 211 -6.29 9.88 -30.67
CA ASN A 211 -6.61 8.81 -31.65
C ASN A 211 -7.79 8.01 -31.11
N PRO A 212 -9.04 8.31 -31.50
CA PRO A 212 -10.23 7.68 -30.93
C PRO A 212 -10.41 6.20 -31.34
N GLY A 213 -9.66 5.73 -32.34
CA GLY A 213 -9.76 4.38 -32.87
C GLY A 213 -8.79 3.37 -32.24
N LEU A 214 -8.00 3.78 -31.23
CA LEU A 214 -6.96 2.92 -30.67
C LEU A 214 -6.91 3.04 -29.14
N SER A 215 -6.93 1.89 -28.47
CA SER A 215 -6.56 1.76 -27.07
C SER A 215 -5.41 0.77 -26.91
N MET A 216 -4.51 1.04 -25.98
CA MET A 216 -3.44 0.12 -25.57
C MET A 216 -3.93 -0.79 -24.42
N SER A 217 -5.07 -0.47 -23.80
CA SER A 217 -5.69 -1.27 -22.74
C SER A 217 -6.55 -2.38 -23.35
N THR A 218 -6.64 -3.51 -22.64
CA THR A 218 -7.63 -4.56 -22.91
C THR A 218 -9.00 -4.23 -22.30
N ASP A 219 -9.09 -3.23 -21.42
CA ASP A 219 -10.32 -2.72 -20.87
C ASP A 219 -10.95 -1.71 -21.85
N PRO A 220 -12.14 -1.99 -22.38
CA PRO A 220 -12.80 -1.08 -23.34
C PRO A 220 -13.24 0.25 -22.71
N GLU A 221 -13.34 0.35 -21.40
CA GLU A 221 -13.68 1.58 -20.68
C GLU A 221 -12.44 2.41 -20.26
N ALA A 222 -11.23 1.92 -20.58
CA ALA A 222 -10.00 2.66 -20.24
C ALA A 222 -9.88 3.95 -21.03
N ASP A 223 -9.67 5.05 -20.32
CA ASP A 223 -9.34 6.35 -20.92
C ASP A 223 -7.82 6.52 -21.06
N GLU A 224 -7.31 6.37 -22.29
CA GLU A 224 -5.89 6.57 -22.62
C GLU A 224 -5.40 8.00 -22.35
N TYR A 225 -6.31 8.94 -22.18
CA TYR A 225 -6.02 10.36 -22.05
C TYR A 225 -6.31 10.91 -20.67
N SER A 226 -6.29 10.03 -19.68
CA SER A 226 -6.30 10.38 -18.27
C SER A 226 -5.05 9.85 -17.55
N ARG A 227 -4.65 10.51 -16.49
CA ARG A 227 -3.57 10.07 -15.62
C ARG A 227 -3.97 10.13 -14.17
N TYR A 228 -3.53 9.16 -13.40
CA TYR A 228 -3.75 9.13 -11.97
C TYR A 228 -2.83 10.15 -11.26
N ALA A 229 -3.37 10.91 -10.32
CA ALA A 229 -2.65 11.87 -9.51
C ALA A 229 -3.16 11.88 -8.06
N VAL A 230 -2.29 12.26 -7.12
CA VAL A 230 -2.69 12.53 -5.74
C VAL A 230 -3.33 13.93 -5.68
N ASP A 231 -4.47 14.03 -5.00
CA ASP A 231 -5.10 15.30 -4.64
C ASP A 231 -4.48 15.83 -3.34
N GLY A 232 -3.65 16.86 -3.44
CA GLY A 232 -3.01 17.48 -2.27
C GLY A 232 -4.00 18.05 -1.27
N ALA A 233 -5.14 18.60 -1.73
CA ALA A 233 -6.16 19.12 -0.83
C ALA A 233 -6.82 18.01 0.00
N ALA A 234 -7.05 16.84 -0.60
CA ALA A 234 -7.55 15.67 0.12
C ALA A 234 -6.54 15.17 1.19
N VAL A 235 -5.24 15.18 0.88
CA VAL A 235 -4.18 14.84 1.85
C VAL A 235 -4.17 15.82 3.01
N ALA A 236 -4.16 17.13 2.72
CA ALA A 236 -4.17 18.17 3.74
C ALA A 236 -5.41 18.11 4.65
N ALA A 237 -6.59 17.86 4.07
CA ALA A 237 -7.83 17.70 4.83
C ALA A 237 -7.78 16.50 5.80
N MET A 238 -7.28 15.35 5.35
CA MET A 238 -7.09 14.18 6.22
C MET A 238 -6.08 14.45 7.32
N LYS A 239 -4.96 15.11 7.01
CA LYS A 239 -3.94 15.46 8.02
C LYS A 239 -4.49 16.44 9.07
N ALA A 240 -5.28 17.41 8.66
CA ALA A 240 -5.93 18.35 9.58
C ALA A 240 -6.86 17.63 10.58
N ILE A 241 -7.67 16.66 10.10
CA ILE A 241 -8.55 15.86 10.96
C ILE A 241 -7.71 15.05 11.97
N ILE A 242 -6.64 14.39 11.55
CA ILE A 242 -5.76 13.62 12.44
C ILE A 242 -5.18 14.51 13.53
N THR A 243 -4.73 15.72 13.15
CA THR A 243 -4.15 16.68 14.11
C THR A 243 -5.17 17.21 15.11
N GLN A 244 -6.43 17.39 14.71
CA GLN A 244 -7.51 17.84 15.60
C GLN A 244 -8.01 16.75 16.55
N TYR A 245 -7.75 15.50 16.25
CA TYR A 245 -8.22 14.34 17.04
C TYR A 245 -7.33 14.05 18.27
N GLU A 246 -6.29 14.82 18.50
CA GLU A 246 -5.38 14.77 19.66
C GLU A 246 -5.85 15.67 20.79
#